data_7177c213c16ecb145ad88510b406c2e0
#
_entry.id   7177c213c16ecb145ad88510b406c2e0
#
_cell.length_a   1.000
_cell.length_b   1.000
_cell.length_c   1.000
_cell.angle_alpha   90.00
_cell.angle_beta   90.00
_cell.angle_gamma   90.00
#
_symmetry.space_group_name_H-M   'P 1'
#
loop_
_entity.id
_entity.type
_entity.pdbx_description
1 polymer ?
#
loop_
_entity_poly.entity_id
_entity_poly.type
_entity_poly.pdbx_seq_one_letter_code
_entity_poly.pdbx_strand_id
1 'polypeptide(L)'
;MMTWKLSKVTSEKDIAESLCVSPSTVHRHLKVVSNSVKTHAHYVLPEHLAFDEFKSTKDVEGAMSFIYCDSVTHDIIDILPDRRKHQLEAYFLKFSRKQREKVKTVSIDMFPPYIALIQDLFPHAEIIIDRFHIVQA
;
A
#
# COMPACT_ATOMS: atom_id res chain seq x y z
N MET A 1 10.36 -22.53 4.53
CA MET A 1 9.05 -23.22 4.44
C MET A 1 7.85 -22.30 4.72
N MET A 2 7.94 -21.32 5.60
CA MET A 2 6.86 -20.39 5.95
C MET A 2 6.60 -19.30 4.88
N THR A 3 7.65 -18.85 4.20
CA THR A 3 7.63 -17.72 3.24
C THR A 3 6.80 -17.96 1.98
N TRP A 4 6.73 -19.18 1.46
CA TRP A 4 5.95 -19.44 0.25
C TRP A 4 4.43 -19.46 0.46
N LYS A 5 3.99 -19.67 1.70
CA LYS A 5 2.54 -19.58 2.04
C LYS A 5 2.04 -18.14 2.18
N LEU A 6 2.97 -17.20 2.38
CA LEU A 6 2.64 -15.77 2.41
C LEU A 6 2.31 -15.20 1.03
N SER A 7 2.68 -15.89 -0.05
CA SER A 7 2.29 -15.50 -1.41
C SER A 7 0.83 -15.78 -1.75
N LYS A 8 0.13 -16.55 -0.91
CA LYS A 8 -1.30 -16.80 -1.01
C LYS A 8 -2.05 -15.94 0.03
N VAL A 9 -3.20 -15.41 -0.35
CA VAL A 9 -4.08 -14.68 0.58
C VAL A 9 -4.62 -15.67 1.59
N THR A 10 -3.92 -15.83 2.71
CA THR A 10 -4.25 -16.73 3.83
C THR A 10 -4.12 -15.97 5.14
N SER A 11 -4.99 -16.22 6.09
CA SER A 11 -4.91 -15.60 7.42
C SER A 11 -3.76 -16.19 8.24
N GLU A 12 -3.25 -15.41 9.21
CA GLU A 12 -2.23 -15.92 10.16
C GLU A 12 -2.71 -17.17 10.90
N LYS A 13 -4.02 -17.26 11.17
CA LYS A 13 -4.66 -18.41 11.81
C LYS A 13 -4.58 -19.66 10.92
N ASP A 14 -4.91 -19.51 9.64
CA ASP A 14 -4.85 -20.63 8.69
C ASP A 14 -3.41 -21.14 8.50
N ILE A 15 -2.45 -20.21 8.50
CA ILE A 15 -1.02 -20.54 8.44
C ILE A 15 -0.61 -21.31 9.71
N ALA A 16 -1.02 -20.83 10.87
CA ALA A 16 -0.74 -21.46 12.16
C ALA A 16 -1.28 -22.89 12.23
N GLU A 17 -2.53 -23.09 11.85
CA GLU A 17 -3.19 -24.40 11.78
C GLU A 17 -2.45 -25.34 10.80
N SER A 18 -2.11 -24.86 9.61
CA SER A 18 -1.43 -25.67 8.59
C SER A 18 -0.01 -26.08 8.95
N LEU A 19 0.65 -25.35 9.83
CA LEU A 19 2.04 -25.59 10.27
C LEU A 19 2.10 -26.17 11.69
N CYS A 20 0.96 -26.40 12.34
CA CYS A 20 0.88 -26.89 13.73
C CYS A 20 1.67 -26.04 14.72
N VAL A 21 1.60 -24.71 14.56
CA VAL A 21 2.23 -23.72 15.45
C VAL A 21 1.19 -22.75 15.99
N SER A 22 1.55 -21.98 17.05
CA SER A 22 0.65 -20.96 17.57
C SER A 22 0.57 -19.75 16.63
N PRO A 23 -0.58 -19.03 16.56
CA PRO A 23 -0.70 -17.79 15.81
C PRO A 23 0.33 -16.73 16.23
N SER A 24 0.70 -16.66 17.50
CA SER A 24 1.75 -15.77 18.00
C SER A 24 3.14 -16.08 17.43
N THR A 25 3.42 -17.35 17.14
CA THR A 25 4.66 -17.78 16.47
C THR A 25 4.67 -17.31 15.02
N VAL A 26 3.55 -17.45 14.32
CA VAL A 26 3.40 -16.93 12.95
C VAL A 26 3.58 -15.41 12.94
N HIS A 27 2.89 -14.69 13.80
CA HIS A 27 2.99 -13.22 13.90
C HIS A 27 4.42 -12.75 14.14
N ARG A 28 5.14 -13.36 15.09
CA ARG A 28 6.55 -13.05 15.38
C ARG A 28 7.44 -13.26 14.16
N HIS A 29 7.23 -14.35 13.43
CA HIS A 29 8.01 -14.67 12.22
C HIS A 29 7.71 -13.70 11.09
N LEU A 30 6.44 -13.33 10.89
CA LEU A 30 6.04 -12.31 9.92
C LEU A 30 6.68 -10.96 10.22
N LYS A 31 6.78 -10.57 11.48
CA LYS A 31 7.42 -9.33 11.91
C LYS A 31 8.91 -9.31 11.55
N VAL A 32 9.61 -10.43 11.69
CA VAL A 32 11.03 -10.56 11.30
C VAL A 32 11.16 -10.44 9.78
N VAL A 33 10.35 -11.19 9.02
CA VAL A 33 10.35 -11.16 7.56
C VAL A 33 9.97 -9.76 7.04
N SER A 34 8.96 -9.13 7.61
CA SER A 34 8.55 -7.76 7.26
C SER A 34 9.69 -6.74 7.44
N ASN A 35 10.48 -6.86 8.49
CA ASN A 35 11.63 -5.98 8.72
C ASN A 35 12.73 -6.18 7.67
N SER A 36 12.93 -7.42 7.20
CA SER A 36 13.89 -7.70 6.13
C SER A 36 13.41 -7.20 4.76
N VAL A 37 12.11 -7.26 4.50
CA VAL A 37 11.51 -6.78 3.24
C VAL A 37 11.53 -5.25 3.15
N LYS A 38 11.35 -4.54 4.27
CA LYS A 38 11.41 -3.07 4.31
C LYS A 38 12.76 -2.48 3.88
N THR A 39 13.83 -3.26 3.89
CA THR A 39 15.15 -2.81 3.42
C THR A 39 15.29 -2.83 1.90
N HIS A 40 14.36 -3.45 1.19
CA HIS A 40 14.32 -3.46 -0.28
C HIS A 40 13.20 -2.52 -0.77
N ALA A 41 13.33 -1.23 -0.45
CA ALA A 41 12.42 -0.23 -0.99
C ALA A 41 12.36 -0.34 -2.52
N HIS A 42 11.17 -0.56 -3.05
CA HIS A 42 10.94 -0.57 -4.49
C HIS A 42 11.22 0.84 -5.04
N TYR A 43 12.33 1.00 -5.72
CA TYR A 43 12.75 2.30 -6.29
C TYR A 43 12.06 2.62 -7.62
N VAL A 44 11.10 1.80 -8.04
CA VAL A 44 10.39 1.98 -9.32
C VAL A 44 8.90 2.07 -9.06
N LEU A 45 8.30 3.18 -9.49
CA LEU A 45 6.86 3.35 -9.49
C LEU A 45 6.25 2.68 -10.72
N PRO A 46 5.17 1.88 -10.58
CA PRO A 46 4.36 1.42 -11.69
C PRO A 46 3.76 2.58 -12.48
N GLU A 47 3.43 2.35 -13.73
CA GLU A 47 2.74 3.34 -14.58
C GLU A 47 1.27 3.55 -14.17
N HIS A 48 0.67 2.56 -13.53
CA HIS A 48 -0.74 2.54 -13.11
C HIS A 48 -0.83 2.25 -11.62
N LEU A 49 -1.20 3.26 -10.85
CA LEU A 49 -1.29 3.16 -9.39
C LEU A 49 -2.75 3.07 -8.94
N ALA A 50 -2.98 2.39 -7.84
CA ALA A 50 -4.22 2.48 -7.08
C ALA A 50 -3.91 2.82 -5.62
N PHE A 51 -4.59 3.82 -5.09
CA PHE A 51 -4.48 4.30 -3.72
C PHE A 51 -5.72 3.89 -2.93
N ASP A 52 -5.51 3.40 -1.73
CA ASP A 52 -6.57 3.04 -0.80
C ASP A 52 -6.15 3.29 0.64
N GLU A 53 -7.11 3.23 1.55
CA GLU A 53 -6.91 3.44 2.98
C GLU A 53 -7.55 2.30 3.77
N PHE A 54 -6.94 1.97 4.88
CA PHE A 54 -7.55 1.05 5.83
C PHE A 54 -7.30 1.49 7.26
N LYS A 55 -8.16 1.01 8.16
CA LYS A 55 -8.02 1.30 9.58
C LYS A 55 -6.74 0.69 10.12
N SER A 56 -5.89 1.52 10.72
CA SER A 56 -4.63 1.08 11.30
C SER A 56 -4.86 0.10 12.47
N THR A 57 -3.90 -0.78 12.67
CA THR A 57 -3.85 -1.61 13.88
C THR A 57 -3.46 -0.75 15.10
N LYS A 58 -3.74 -1.27 16.31
CA LYS A 58 -3.48 -0.54 17.57
C LYS A 58 -2.02 -0.19 17.80
N ASP A 59 -1.10 -0.83 17.08
CA ASP A 59 0.35 -0.64 17.21
C ASP A 59 0.89 0.49 16.32
N VAL A 60 0.01 1.19 15.61
CA VAL A 60 0.37 2.29 14.69
C VAL A 60 -0.22 3.59 15.22
N GLU A 61 0.58 4.66 15.27
CA GLU A 61 0.14 5.97 15.78
C GLU A 61 -0.99 6.62 14.96
N GLY A 62 -1.12 6.28 13.68
CA GLY A 62 -2.18 6.80 12.80
C GLY A 62 -3.49 6.02 12.93
N ALA A 63 -4.63 6.71 12.92
CA ALA A 63 -5.94 6.06 12.88
C ALA A 63 -6.21 5.32 11.56
N MET A 64 -5.60 5.78 10.47
CA MET A 64 -5.73 5.22 9.12
C MET A 64 -4.36 5.08 8.48
N SER A 65 -4.11 3.92 7.91
CA SER A 65 -2.93 3.63 7.09
C SER A 65 -3.26 3.80 5.62
N PHE A 66 -2.24 4.15 4.85
CA PHE A 66 -2.32 4.29 3.40
C PHE A 66 -1.66 3.09 2.73
N ILE A 67 -2.27 2.56 1.69
CA ILE A 67 -1.76 1.47 0.87
C ILE A 67 -1.81 1.88 -0.59
N TYR A 68 -0.80 1.48 -1.35
CA TYR A 68 -0.87 1.61 -2.80
C TYR A 68 -0.34 0.38 -3.50
N CYS A 69 -0.91 0.10 -4.65
CA CYS A 69 -0.59 -1.07 -5.46
C CYS A 69 -0.47 -0.70 -6.94
N ASP A 70 0.10 -1.61 -7.72
CA ASP A 70 -0.05 -1.59 -9.16
C ASP A 70 -1.48 -1.99 -9.52
N SER A 71 -2.23 -1.12 -10.20
CA SER A 71 -3.63 -1.38 -10.54
C SER A 71 -3.81 -2.43 -11.64
N VAL A 72 -2.75 -2.81 -12.33
CA VAL A 72 -2.76 -3.84 -13.40
C VAL A 72 -2.45 -5.21 -12.84
N THR A 73 -1.38 -5.34 -12.06
CA THR A 73 -0.94 -6.63 -11.49
C THR A 73 -1.59 -6.94 -10.15
N HIS A 74 -2.13 -5.92 -9.48
CA HIS A 74 -2.66 -5.96 -8.11
C HIS A 74 -1.60 -6.25 -7.04
N ASP A 75 -0.32 -6.10 -7.37
CA ASP A 75 0.75 -6.23 -6.41
C ASP A 75 0.78 -5.02 -5.47
N ILE A 76 0.77 -5.29 -4.18
CA ILE A 76 0.97 -4.25 -3.17
C ILE A 76 2.42 -3.77 -3.23
N ILE A 77 2.60 -2.46 -3.44
CA ILE A 77 3.93 -1.86 -3.53
C ILE A 77 4.43 -1.50 -2.13
N ASP A 78 3.62 -0.74 -1.37
CA ASP A 78 3.98 -0.37 -0.02
C ASP A 78 2.75 0.00 0.82
N ILE A 79 2.94 -0.01 2.13
CA ILE A 79 1.95 0.39 3.13
C ILE A 79 2.59 1.43 4.03
N LEU A 80 1.96 2.60 4.12
CA LEU A 80 2.43 3.69 4.97
C LEU A 80 1.56 3.82 6.21
N PRO A 81 2.16 4.06 7.39
CA PRO A 81 1.43 4.14 8.64
C PRO A 81 0.53 5.37 8.77
N ASP A 82 0.68 6.33 7.86
CA ASP A 82 -0.03 7.60 7.90
C ASP A 82 -0.49 8.01 6.50
N ARG A 83 -1.74 8.49 6.39
CA ARG A 83 -2.35 8.96 5.16
C ARG A 83 -2.29 10.47 4.95
N ARG A 84 -1.77 11.23 5.92
CA ARG A 84 -1.75 12.70 5.86
C ARG A 84 -0.93 13.20 4.67
N LYS A 85 -1.45 14.22 3.99
CA LYS A 85 -0.88 14.77 2.75
C LYS A 85 0.63 14.97 2.84
N HIS A 86 1.14 15.62 3.89
CA HIS A 86 2.55 15.92 4.03
C HIS A 86 3.45 14.68 4.18
N GLN A 87 2.92 13.59 4.76
CA GLN A 87 3.65 12.32 4.88
C GLN A 87 3.72 11.59 3.53
N LEU A 88 2.61 11.57 2.80
CA LEU A 88 2.55 10.99 1.47
C LEU A 88 3.42 11.77 0.48
N GLU A 89 3.38 13.10 0.56
CA GLU A 89 4.21 13.98 -0.25
C GLU A 89 5.70 13.72 0.00
N ALA A 90 6.13 13.70 1.27
CA ALA A 90 7.51 13.38 1.65
C ALA A 90 7.94 11.98 1.18
N TYR A 91 7.04 11.01 1.21
CA TYR A 91 7.30 9.65 0.74
C TYR A 91 7.50 9.60 -0.77
N PHE A 92 6.56 10.13 -1.56
CA PHE A 92 6.62 10.07 -3.01
C PHE A 92 7.70 10.98 -3.62
N LEU A 93 8.12 12.03 -2.92
CA LEU A 93 9.26 12.86 -3.33
C LEU A 93 10.60 12.14 -3.23
N LYS A 94 10.68 10.98 -2.57
CA LYS A 94 11.87 10.11 -2.62
C LYS A 94 12.10 9.50 -4.01
N PHE A 95 11.04 9.35 -4.79
CA PHE A 95 11.14 8.92 -6.18
C PHE A 95 11.57 10.11 -7.06
N SER A 96 12.43 9.86 -8.01
CA SER A 96 12.87 10.91 -8.93
C SER A 96 11.70 11.49 -9.73
N ARG A 97 11.81 12.75 -10.12
CA ARG A 97 10.80 13.40 -10.97
C ARG A 97 10.52 12.58 -12.23
N LYS A 98 11.57 12.04 -12.87
CA LYS A 98 11.45 11.18 -14.05
C LYS A 98 10.59 9.92 -13.81
N GLN A 99 10.67 9.32 -12.62
CA GLN A 99 9.83 8.18 -12.27
C GLN A 99 8.38 8.61 -12.03
N ARG A 100 8.16 9.72 -11.35
CA ARG A 100 6.82 10.25 -11.10
C ARG A 100 6.11 10.71 -12.38
N GLU A 101 6.84 11.25 -13.34
CA GLU A 101 6.32 11.62 -14.67
C GLU A 101 5.91 10.41 -15.54
N LYS A 102 6.41 9.22 -15.24
CA LYS A 102 6.01 7.98 -15.93
C LYS A 102 4.67 7.42 -15.48
N VAL A 103 4.16 7.85 -14.33
CA VAL A 103 2.84 7.43 -13.84
C VAL A 103 1.78 7.99 -14.78
N LYS A 104 0.97 7.09 -15.34
CA LYS A 104 -0.08 7.40 -16.34
C LYS A 104 -1.45 7.53 -15.72
N THR A 105 -1.76 6.69 -14.73
CA THR A 105 -3.05 6.69 -14.05
C THR A 105 -2.89 6.48 -12.55
N VAL A 106 -3.75 7.13 -11.78
CA VAL A 106 -3.89 6.89 -10.35
C VAL A 106 -5.37 6.70 -10.03
N SER A 107 -5.74 5.48 -9.65
CA SER A 107 -7.09 5.16 -9.19
C SER A 107 -7.21 5.48 -7.71
N ILE A 108 -8.25 6.21 -7.33
CA ILE A 108 -8.51 6.61 -5.95
C ILE A 108 -9.97 6.44 -5.59
N ASP A 109 -10.23 6.27 -4.31
CA ASP A 109 -11.52 6.60 -3.73
C ASP A 109 -11.76 8.13 -3.77
N MET A 110 -13.02 8.56 -3.68
CA MET A 110 -13.39 9.98 -3.76
C MET A 110 -12.97 10.75 -2.50
N PHE A 111 -11.66 10.95 -2.34
CA PHE A 111 -11.09 11.74 -1.25
C PHE A 111 -10.37 12.99 -1.81
N PRO A 112 -10.99 14.18 -1.70
CA PRO A 112 -10.47 15.41 -2.31
C PRO A 112 -9.00 15.73 -2.03
N PRO A 113 -8.44 15.49 -0.82
CA PRO A 113 -7.03 15.74 -0.55
C PRO A 113 -6.06 14.96 -1.44
N TYR A 114 -6.45 13.77 -1.94
CA TYR A 114 -5.61 12.99 -2.84
C TYR A 114 -5.55 13.57 -4.25
N ILE A 115 -6.61 14.21 -4.70
CA ILE A 115 -6.64 14.83 -6.04
C ILE A 115 -5.53 15.87 -6.15
N ALA A 116 -5.45 16.80 -5.19
CA ALA A 116 -4.40 17.81 -5.17
C ALA A 116 -3.01 17.21 -5.04
N LEU A 117 -2.84 16.20 -4.18
CA LEU A 117 -1.58 15.49 -3.99
C LEU A 117 -1.10 14.84 -5.30
N ILE A 118 -2.00 14.15 -6.01
CA ILE A 118 -1.68 13.44 -7.26
C ILE A 118 -1.29 14.44 -8.35
N GLN A 119 -2.01 15.55 -8.48
CA GLN A 119 -1.69 16.59 -9.46
C GLN A 119 -0.31 17.21 -9.21
N ASP A 120 0.06 17.40 -7.95
CA ASP A 120 1.37 17.95 -7.57
C ASP A 120 2.52 16.95 -7.81
N LEU A 121 2.28 15.67 -7.52
CA LEU A 121 3.33 14.63 -7.53
C LEU A 121 3.49 13.93 -8.89
N PHE A 122 2.38 13.73 -9.61
CA PHE A 122 2.31 12.96 -10.85
C PHE A 122 1.71 13.80 -11.97
N PRO A 123 2.48 14.73 -12.55
CA PRO A 123 1.94 15.76 -13.45
C PRO A 123 1.31 15.23 -14.74
N HIS A 124 1.63 14.01 -15.13
CA HIS A 124 1.10 13.37 -16.35
C HIS A 124 0.04 12.31 -16.06
N ALA A 125 -0.31 12.09 -14.79
CA ALA A 125 -1.25 11.06 -14.40
C ALA A 125 -2.71 11.53 -14.55
N GLU A 126 -3.51 10.66 -15.15
CA GLU A 126 -4.97 10.77 -15.15
C GLU A 126 -5.52 10.19 -13.84
N ILE A 127 -6.43 10.91 -13.19
CA ILE A 127 -7.07 10.46 -11.95
C ILE A 127 -8.33 9.69 -12.31
N ILE A 128 -8.39 8.44 -11.85
CA ILE A 128 -9.55 7.56 -12.01
C ILE A 128 -10.24 7.45 -10.66
N ILE A 129 -11.51 7.85 -10.60
CA ILE A 129 -12.31 7.74 -9.38
C ILE A 129 -13.12 6.45 -9.44
N ASP A 130 -12.96 5.59 -8.41
CA ASP A 130 -13.70 4.35 -8.33
C ASP A 130 -15.18 4.62 -8.05
N ARG A 131 -16.06 4.05 -8.89
CA ARG A 131 -17.51 4.20 -8.77
C ARG A 131 -18.11 3.45 -7.59
N PHE A 132 -17.42 2.48 -7.02
CA PHE A 132 -17.95 1.66 -5.92
C PHE A 132 -18.33 2.50 -4.70
N HIS A 133 -17.60 3.58 -4.45
CA HIS A 133 -17.84 4.49 -3.33
C HIS A 133 -18.89 5.57 -3.61
N ILE A 134 -19.21 5.81 -4.89
CA ILE A 134 -20.26 6.78 -5.27
C ILE A 134 -21.67 6.22 -4.99
N VAL A 135 -21.83 4.91 -4.99
CA VAL A 135 -23.14 4.23 -4.84
C VAL A 135 -23.52 3.98 -3.37
N GLN A 136 -22.59 4.14 -2.43
CA GLN A 136 -22.83 3.93 -0.99
C GLN A 136 -23.02 5.24 -0.19
N ALA A 137 -23.07 6.38 -0.84
CA ALA A 137 -23.29 7.68 -0.21
C ALA A 137 -24.79 8.05 -0.16
#